data_930bc287fcbf49d4558c23a21bbc435b
#
_entry.id   930bc287fcbf49d4558c23a21bbc435b
#
_cell.length_a   1.000
_cell.length_b   1.000
_cell.length_c   1.000
_cell.angle_alpha   90.00
_cell.angle_beta   90.00
_cell.angle_gamma   90.00
#
_symmetry.space_group_name_H-M   'P 1'
#
loop_
_entity.id
_entity.type
_entity.pdbx_description
1 polymer ?
#
loop_
_entity_poly.entity_id
_entity_poly.type
_entity_poly.pdbx_seq_one_letter_code
_entity_poly.pdbx_strand_id
1 'polypeptide(L)'
;MLRRICKYAAHFHLIRPLEITVKLPQKSSKVLLPFTTEEQKKLQSFVMDAPTPRKIGLLLGFQLGLRIGEICGLKWGDFDLSAGTVTIQRTVTRISCGNGHTKVVVQSPKTKNSHREIPLPKSLLRVLKKLSKDFSSGTWFLSGNEEKPVEPRCYRKSIYGYLKKASVHQAHPHTLRHTFATTCLQAHCDIKTLSELLGLSLIHISE
;
A
#
# COMPACT_ATOMS: atom_id res chain seq x y z
N MET A 1 -2.49 -14.33 -19.87
CA MET A 1 -3.43 -15.38 -19.49
C MET A 1 -3.66 -16.36 -20.63
N LEU A 2 -4.17 -15.96 -21.81
CA LEU A 2 -4.40 -16.84 -22.98
C LEU A 2 -3.20 -17.73 -23.35
N ARG A 3 -1.99 -17.16 -23.44
CA ARG A 3 -0.77 -17.93 -23.75
C ARG A 3 -0.49 -19.08 -22.77
N ARG A 4 -0.80 -18.91 -21.48
CA ARG A 4 -0.68 -19.98 -20.46
C ARG A 4 -1.72 -21.06 -20.68
N ILE A 5 -2.96 -20.69 -21.01
CA ILE A 5 -4.05 -21.63 -21.28
C ILE A 5 -3.72 -22.45 -22.53
N CYS A 6 -3.27 -21.81 -23.63
CA CYS A 6 -2.87 -22.51 -24.85
C CYS A 6 -1.68 -23.46 -24.63
N LYS A 7 -0.65 -23.04 -23.85
CA LYS A 7 0.46 -23.94 -23.50
C LYS A 7 -0.01 -25.14 -22.68
N TYR A 8 -0.91 -24.91 -21.70
CA TYR A 8 -1.49 -25.98 -20.92
C TYR A 8 -2.30 -26.95 -21.77
N ALA A 9 -3.19 -26.45 -22.63
CA ALA A 9 -4.00 -27.28 -23.53
C ALA A 9 -3.13 -28.06 -24.54
N ALA A 10 -2.04 -27.47 -25.04
CA ALA A 10 -1.10 -28.16 -25.91
C ALA A 10 -0.31 -29.25 -25.15
N HIS A 11 0.04 -29.04 -23.89
CA HIS A 11 0.72 -30.02 -23.05
C HIS A 11 -0.14 -31.29 -22.84
N PHE A 12 -1.46 -31.12 -22.76
CA PHE A 12 -2.42 -32.24 -22.64
C PHE A 12 -2.95 -32.73 -24.01
N HIS A 13 -2.29 -32.38 -25.10
CA HIS A 13 -2.66 -32.78 -26.47
C HIS A 13 -4.12 -32.41 -26.88
N LEU A 14 -4.74 -31.43 -26.19
CA LEU A 14 -6.08 -30.96 -26.49
C LEU A 14 -6.11 -30.03 -27.72
N ILE A 15 -4.99 -29.36 -28.01
CA ILE A 15 -4.80 -28.52 -29.19
C ILE A 15 -3.38 -28.73 -29.73
N ARG A 16 -3.16 -28.40 -31.00
CA ARG A 16 -1.78 -28.34 -31.55
C ARG A 16 -1.03 -27.19 -30.92
N PRO A 17 0.31 -27.33 -30.69
CA PRO A 17 1.14 -26.23 -30.20
C PRO A 17 0.98 -25.00 -31.10
N LEU A 18 0.54 -23.88 -30.51
CA LEU A 18 0.39 -22.62 -31.21
C LEU A 18 1.63 -21.75 -30.95
N GLU A 19 2.38 -21.45 -31.98
CA GLU A 19 3.45 -20.45 -31.94
C GLU A 19 2.85 -19.05 -32.04
N ILE A 20 2.33 -18.55 -30.91
CA ILE A 20 1.78 -17.21 -30.82
C ILE A 20 2.90 -16.25 -30.42
N THR A 21 3.43 -15.50 -31.38
CA THR A 21 4.32 -14.38 -31.14
C THR A 21 3.50 -13.13 -30.86
N VAL A 22 3.25 -12.82 -29.57
CA VAL A 22 2.57 -11.58 -29.18
C VAL A 22 3.63 -10.50 -29.03
N LYS A 23 3.67 -9.54 -29.94
CA LYS A 23 4.40 -8.29 -29.74
C LYS A 23 3.62 -7.46 -28.71
N LEU A 24 4.08 -7.49 -27.47
CA LEU A 24 3.53 -6.59 -26.45
C LEU A 24 3.90 -5.16 -26.83
N PRO A 25 2.94 -4.21 -26.78
CA PRO A 25 3.29 -2.80 -26.94
C PRO A 25 4.34 -2.44 -25.90
N GLN A 26 5.45 -1.87 -26.33
CA GLN A 26 6.45 -1.31 -25.42
C GLN A 26 5.75 -0.20 -24.61
N LYS A 27 5.38 -0.50 -23.38
CA LYS A 27 5.01 0.55 -22.45
C LYS A 27 6.25 1.40 -22.25
N SER A 28 6.19 2.66 -22.68
CA SER A 28 7.11 3.66 -22.15
C SER A 28 6.96 3.62 -20.63
N SER A 29 7.92 3.05 -19.95
CA SER A 29 7.95 3.02 -18.49
C SER A 29 8.08 4.48 -18.05
N LYS A 30 6.96 5.11 -17.66
CA LYS A 30 7.06 6.37 -16.92
C LYS A 30 7.86 6.05 -15.66
N VAL A 31 9.07 6.55 -15.63
CA VAL A 31 9.95 6.40 -14.46
C VAL A 31 9.19 6.98 -13.27
N LEU A 32 8.84 6.14 -12.30
CA LEU A 32 8.23 6.59 -11.06
C LEU A 32 9.32 7.23 -10.21
N LEU A 33 9.44 8.54 -10.30
CA LEU A 33 10.40 9.28 -9.47
C LEU A 33 9.94 9.27 -8.01
N PRO A 34 10.79 8.82 -7.07
CA PRO A 34 10.50 8.92 -5.65
C PRO A 34 10.43 10.39 -5.23
N PHE A 35 9.75 10.68 -4.13
CA PHE A 35 9.74 12.03 -3.55
C PHE A 35 11.13 12.41 -3.06
N THR A 36 11.56 13.63 -3.38
CA THR A 36 12.81 14.21 -2.89
C THR A 36 12.74 14.41 -1.37
N THR A 37 13.89 14.56 -0.72
CA THR A 37 13.97 14.82 0.73
C THR A 37 13.19 16.08 1.13
N GLU A 38 13.20 17.10 0.28
CA GLU A 38 12.44 18.33 0.52
C GLU A 38 10.94 18.12 0.44
N GLU A 39 10.47 17.36 -0.57
CA GLU A 39 9.06 17.01 -0.71
C GLU A 39 8.57 16.15 0.43
N GLN A 40 9.40 15.21 0.90
CA GLN A 40 9.13 14.39 2.07
C GLN A 40 8.93 15.25 3.32
N LYS A 41 9.79 16.26 3.55
CA LYS A 41 9.65 17.22 4.66
C LYS A 41 8.37 18.04 4.53
N LYS A 42 8.05 18.54 3.33
CA LYS A 42 6.80 19.28 3.06
C LYS A 42 5.55 18.42 3.37
N LEU A 43 5.53 17.18 2.91
CA LEU A 43 4.44 16.25 3.21
C LEU A 43 4.29 15.98 4.70
N GLN A 44 5.41 15.75 5.39
CA GLN A 44 5.41 15.53 6.84
C GLN A 44 4.89 16.75 7.58
N SER A 45 5.37 17.95 7.27
CA SER A 45 4.90 19.21 7.89
C SER A 45 3.41 19.41 7.63
N PHE A 46 2.95 19.25 6.38
CA PHE A 46 1.54 19.37 6.01
C PHE A 46 0.62 18.44 6.81
N VAL A 47 1.07 17.21 7.07
CA VAL A 47 0.28 16.25 7.85
C VAL A 47 0.30 16.59 9.32
N MET A 48 1.46 17.01 9.87
CA MET A 48 1.65 17.26 11.29
C MET A 48 1.02 18.58 11.76
N ASP A 49 0.84 19.55 10.87
CA ASP A 49 0.19 20.84 11.15
C ASP A 49 -1.28 20.64 11.59
N ALA A 50 -2.04 19.79 10.90
CA ALA A 50 -3.42 19.46 11.25
C ALA A 50 -3.66 17.95 11.03
N PRO A 51 -3.22 17.09 11.96
CA PRO A 51 -3.26 15.65 11.80
C PRO A 51 -4.68 15.11 11.86
N THR A 52 -5.05 14.32 10.85
CA THR A 52 -6.29 13.53 10.81
C THR A 52 -5.94 12.09 10.42
N PRO A 53 -6.76 11.08 10.76
CA PRO A 53 -6.48 9.70 10.37
C PRO A 53 -6.20 9.53 8.87
N ARG A 54 -6.93 10.26 8.00
CA ARG A 54 -6.71 10.23 6.54
C ARG A 54 -5.37 10.83 6.12
N LYS A 55 -4.93 11.93 6.74
CA LYS A 55 -3.60 12.50 6.49
C LYS A 55 -2.49 11.60 7.04
N ILE A 56 -2.68 11.02 8.23
CA ILE A 56 -1.73 10.07 8.82
C ILE A 56 -1.57 8.84 7.90
N GLY A 57 -2.64 8.35 7.28
CA GLY A 57 -2.55 7.28 6.29
C GLY A 57 -1.58 7.58 5.13
N LEU A 58 -1.40 8.84 4.74
CA LEU A 58 -0.39 9.25 3.77
C LEU A 58 1.02 8.96 4.31
N LEU A 59 1.30 9.29 5.57
CA LEU A 59 2.58 9.01 6.22
C LEU A 59 2.82 7.50 6.40
N LEU A 60 1.78 6.71 6.68
CA LEU A 60 1.90 5.25 6.75
C LEU A 60 2.36 4.65 5.40
N GLY A 61 1.86 5.18 4.27
CA GLY A 61 2.33 4.79 2.95
C GLY A 61 3.78 5.17 2.68
N PHE A 62 4.19 6.33 3.13
CA PHE A 62 5.48 6.95 2.86
C PHE A 62 6.58 6.57 3.87
N GLN A 63 6.26 6.40 5.16
CA GLN A 63 7.25 6.08 6.21
C GLN A 63 7.31 4.58 6.56
N LEU A 64 6.26 3.81 6.27
CA LEU A 64 6.19 2.37 6.53
C LEU A 64 6.02 1.54 5.25
N GLY A 65 5.92 2.17 4.11
CA GLY A 65 5.78 1.48 2.83
C GLY A 65 4.47 0.71 2.66
N LEU A 66 3.39 1.06 3.36
CA LEU A 66 2.12 0.35 3.27
C LEU A 66 1.46 0.54 1.90
N ARG A 67 0.83 -0.53 1.42
CA ARG A 67 -0.02 -0.46 0.22
C ARG A 67 -1.31 0.28 0.53
N ILE A 68 -1.87 1.01 -0.45
CA ILE A 68 -3.14 1.75 -0.27
C ILE A 68 -4.27 0.86 0.26
N GLY A 69 -4.36 -0.39 -0.20
CA GLY A 69 -5.35 -1.34 0.28
C GLY A 69 -5.12 -1.77 1.73
N GLU A 70 -3.87 -1.88 2.16
CA GLU A 70 -3.49 -2.17 3.55
C GLU A 70 -3.88 -0.98 4.45
N ILE A 71 -3.55 0.25 4.06
CA ILE A 71 -3.93 1.47 4.80
C ILE A 71 -5.45 1.57 4.95
N CYS A 72 -6.22 1.29 3.88
CA CYS A 72 -7.68 1.27 3.94
C CYS A 72 -8.23 0.15 4.83
N GLY A 73 -7.46 -0.94 5.01
CA GLY A 73 -7.83 -2.09 5.83
C GLY A 73 -7.46 -1.97 7.31
N LEU A 74 -6.79 -0.89 7.73
CA LEU A 74 -6.42 -0.69 9.13
C LEU A 74 -7.62 -0.35 10.00
N LYS A 75 -7.59 -0.88 11.22
CA LYS A 75 -8.44 -0.49 12.35
C LYS A 75 -7.59 0.13 13.45
N TRP A 76 -8.20 0.87 14.36
CA TRP A 76 -7.48 1.43 15.51
C TRP A 76 -6.88 0.35 16.41
N GLY A 77 -7.53 -0.81 16.53
CA GLY A 77 -7.00 -1.95 17.27
C GLY A 77 -5.77 -2.65 16.64
N ASP A 78 -5.38 -2.28 15.42
CA ASP A 78 -4.15 -2.79 14.79
C ASP A 78 -2.89 -2.07 15.27
N PHE A 79 -3.05 -0.93 15.94
CA PHE A 79 -1.95 -0.15 16.50
C PHE A 79 -1.72 -0.53 17.96
N ASP A 80 -0.62 -1.22 18.25
CA ASP A 80 -0.14 -1.34 19.62
C ASP A 80 0.66 -0.08 19.97
N LEU A 81 -0.03 0.89 20.57
CA LEU A 81 0.58 2.17 20.93
C LEU A 81 1.49 2.07 22.17
N SER A 82 1.44 0.97 22.93
CA SER A 82 2.36 0.69 24.04
C SER A 82 3.67 0.11 23.54
N ALA A 83 3.62 -0.92 22.69
CA ALA A 83 4.78 -1.49 22.02
C ALA A 83 5.34 -0.57 20.91
N GLY A 84 4.52 0.36 20.40
CA GLY A 84 4.91 1.26 19.32
C GLY A 84 4.96 0.57 17.95
N THR A 85 4.00 -0.33 17.68
CA THR A 85 3.95 -1.11 16.44
C THR A 85 2.57 -1.03 15.77
N VAL A 86 2.50 -1.44 14.51
CA VAL A 86 1.25 -1.63 13.77
C VAL A 86 1.25 -2.99 13.08
N THR A 87 0.16 -3.74 13.24
CA THR A 87 -0.04 -5.06 12.62
C THR A 87 -0.83 -4.93 11.33
N ILE A 88 -0.27 -5.42 10.23
CA ILE A 88 -0.93 -5.46 8.93
C ILE A 88 -1.56 -6.84 8.76
N GLN A 89 -2.88 -6.92 8.86
CA GLN A 89 -3.61 -8.19 8.82
C GLN A 89 -4.81 -8.18 7.86
N ARG A 90 -5.06 -7.08 7.16
CA ARG A 90 -6.16 -6.93 6.22
C ARG A 90 -5.78 -6.06 5.03
N THR A 91 -6.45 -6.28 3.92
CA THR A 91 -6.40 -5.40 2.76
C THR A 91 -7.80 -5.19 2.18
N VAL A 92 -8.08 -3.98 1.77
CA VAL A 92 -9.31 -3.62 1.06
C VAL A 92 -9.01 -3.57 -0.43
N THR A 93 -9.80 -4.30 -1.20
CA THR A 93 -9.68 -4.34 -2.66
C THR A 93 -11.05 -4.21 -3.31
N ARG A 94 -11.09 -3.77 -4.56
CA ARG A 94 -12.29 -3.80 -5.40
C ARG A 94 -12.12 -4.94 -6.41
N ILE A 95 -13.04 -5.88 -6.41
CA ILE A 95 -13.08 -7.00 -7.33
C ILE A 95 -14.21 -6.85 -8.32
N SER A 96 -14.02 -7.36 -9.54
CA SER A 96 -15.11 -7.48 -10.53
C SER A 96 -15.95 -8.71 -10.20
N CYS A 97 -17.28 -8.52 -10.22
CA CYS A 97 -18.26 -9.59 -10.01
C CYS A 97 -18.90 -10.08 -11.32
N GLY A 98 -18.39 -9.64 -12.48
CA GLY A 98 -19.01 -9.88 -13.78
C GLY A 98 -20.03 -8.79 -14.14
N ASN A 99 -20.50 -8.79 -15.40
CA ASN A 99 -21.52 -7.87 -15.92
C ASN A 99 -21.30 -6.39 -15.60
N GLY A 100 -20.05 -5.93 -15.55
CA GLY A 100 -19.71 -4.54 -15.22
C GLY A 100 -19.82 -4.18 -13.74
N HIS A 101 -20.33 -5.06 -12.89
CA HIS A 101 -20.46 -4.84 -11.45
C HIS A 101 -19.14 -5.08 -10.71
N THR A 102 -18.89 -4.26 -9.68
CA THR A 102 -17.70 -4.37 -8.84
C THR A 102 -18.08 -4.30 -7.36
N LYS A 103 -17.39 -5.07 -6.50
CA LYS A 103 -17.61 -5.10 -5.06
C LYS A 103 -16.32 -4.75 -4.31
N VAL A 104 -16.47 -3.98 -3.24
CA VAL A 104 -15.39 -3.74 -2.28
C VAL A 104 -15.34 -4.91 -1.31
N VAL A 105 -14.17 -5.51 -1.15
CA VAL A 105 -13.98 -6.67 -0.29
C VAL A 105 -12.82 -6.41 0.65
N VAL A 106 -13.02 -6.75 1.92
CA VAL A 106 -11.97 -6.84 2.92
C VAL A 106 -11.45 -8.26 2.90
N GLN A 107 -10.18 -8.44 2.64
CA GLN A 107 -9.54 -9.75 2.56
C GLN A 107 -8.42 -9.85 3.58
N SER A 108 -8.26 -11.05 4.16
CA SER A 108 -7.02 -11.42 4.81
C SER A 108 -5.89 -11.46 3.78
N PRO A 109 -4.65 -11.14 4.15
CA PRO A 109 -3.52 -11.26 3.25
C PRO A 109 -3.37 -12.68 2.70
N LYS A 110 -3.14 -12.81 1.39
CA LYS A 110 -3.06 -14.12 0.70
C LYS A 110 -1.85 -14.97 1.10
N THR A 111 -0.82 -14.36 1.70
CA THR A 111 0.41 -15.05 2.08
C THR A 111 0.76 -14.75 3.55
N LYS A 112 1.44 -15.69 4.22
CA LYS A 112 1.95 -15.50 5.59
C LYS A 112 2.83 -14.25 5.70
N ASN A 113 3.63 -13.94 4.69
CA ASN A 113 4.51 -12.77 4.66
C ASN A 113 3.76 -11.43 4.56
N SER A 114 2.48 -11.45 4.21
CA SER A 114 1.66 -10.23 4.18
C SER A 114 1.06 -9.88 5.54
N HIS A 115 1.02 -10.84 6.48
CA HIS A 115 0.73 -10.57 7.89
C HIS A 115 2.06 -10.22 8.56
N ARG A 116 2.20 -8.98 8.96
CA ARG A 116 3.46 -8.47 9.51
C ARG A 116 3.22 -7.35 10.51
N GLU A 117 4.15 -7.22 11.42
CA GLU A 117 4.21 -6.15 12.39
C GLU A 117 5.33 -5.18 12.03
N ILE A 118 5.05 -3.88 12.08
CA ILE A 118 5.98 -2.84 11.66
C ILE A 118 6.13 -1.83 12.80
N PRO A 119 7.36 -1.47 13.19
CA PRO A 119 7.60 -0.45 14.22
C PRO A 119 7.17 0.94 13.71
N LEU A 120 6.55 1.71 14.59
CA LEU A 120 6.09 3.07 14.31
C LEU A 120 7.20 4.08 14.65
N PRO A 121 7.51 5.02 13.77
CA PRO A 121 8.37 6.15 14.09
C PRO A 121 7.85 6.94 15.30
N LYS A 122 8.73 7.40 16.19
CA LYS A 122 8.36 8.12 17.42
C LYS A 122 7.45 9.32 17.18
N SER A 123 7.67 10.06 16.09
CA SER A 123 6.83 11.19 15.69
C SER A 123 5.39 10.77 15.40
N LEU A 124 5.22 9.68 14.67
CA LEU A 124 3.93 9.14 14.27
C LEU A 124 3.19 8.54 15.48
N LEU A 125 3.92 7.79 16.32
CA LEU A 125 3.39 7.21 17.55
C LEU A 125 2.80 8.27 18.49
N ARG A 126 3.49 9.41 18.64
CA ARG A 126 3.02 10.53 19.48
C ARG A 126 1.68 11.09 18.99
N VAL A 127 1.50 11.24 17.69
CA VAL A 127 0.26 11.75 17.10
C VAL A 127 -0.85 10.72 17.19
N LEU A 128 -0.55 9.44 16.90
CA LEU A 128 -1.51 8.35 17.02
C LEU A 128 -2.04 8.20 18.45
N LYS A 129 -1.17 8.31 19.47
CA LYS A 129 -1.59 8.31 20.89
C LYS A 129 -2.58 9.43 21.23
N LYS A 130 -2.45 10.60 20.61
CA LYS A 130 -3.42 11.69 20.81
C LYS A 130 -4.76 11.40 20.14
N LEU A 131 -4.73 10.95 18.89
CA LEU A 131 -5.93 10.69 18.10
C LEU A 131 -6.70 9.44 18.56
N SER A 132 -6.02 8.43 19.10
CA SER A 132 -6.65 7.16 19.50
C SER A 132 -7.69 7.31 20.61
N LYS A 133 -7.62 8.39 21.40
CA LYS A 133 -8.54 8.63 22.52
C LYS A 133 -10.00 8.77 22.08
N ASP A 134 -10.23 9.14 20.82
CA ASP A 134 -11.56 9.41 20.26
C ASP A 134 -12.16 8.19 19.54
N PHE A 135 -11.44 7.04 19.52
CA PHE A 135 -11.85 5.89 18.71
C PHE A 135 -11.75 4.57 19.48
N SER A 136 -12.71 3.67 19.23
CA SER A 136 -12.65 2.29 19.73
C SER A 136 -11.72 1.43 18.86
N SER A 137 -11.26 0.30 19.39
CA SER A 137 -10.40 -0.66 18.66
C SER A 137 -11.06 -1.24 17.40
N GLY A 138 -12.39 -1.34 17.36
CA GLY A 138 -13.18 -1.82 16.23
C GLY A 138 -13.30 -0.83 15.07
N THR A 139 -13.06 0.45 15.34
CA THR A 139 -13.21 1.54 14.38
C THR A 139 -12.18 1.46 13.24
N TRP A 140 -12.63 1.62 12.00
CA TRP A 140 -11.74 1.71 10.84
C TRP A 140 -10.92 3.00 10.88
N PHE A 141 -9.62 2.86 10.73
CA PHE A 141 -8.68 3.96 10.90
C PHE A 141 -8.98 5.18 10.01
N LEU A 142 -9.21 4.99 8.72
CA LEU A 142 -9.42 6.10 7.78
C LEU A 142 -10.84 6.67 7.80
N SER A 143 -11.86 5.86 8.07
CA SER A 143 -13.27 6.33 8.05
C SER A 143 -13.73 6.90 9.39
N GLY A 144 -13.12 6.48 10.48
CA GLY A 144 -13.52 6.86 11.83
C GLY A 144 -14.88 6.25 12.26
N ASN A 145 -15.34 5.18 11.59
CA ASN A 145 -16.54 4.45 11.94
C ASN A 145 -16.29 2.93 11.98
N GLU A 146 -17.25 2.17 12.49
CA GLU A 146 -17.14 0.71 12.62
C GLU A 146 -17.79 -0.07 11.46
N GLU A 147 -18.63 0.59 10.68
CA GLU A 147 -19.45 -0.06 9.65
C GLU A 147 -18.61 -0.53 8.44
N LYS A 148 -17.88 0.40 7.82
CA LYS A 148 -17.17 0.13 6.56
C LYS A 148 -15.86 0.90 6.43
N PRO A 149 -14.84 0.28 5.80
CA PRO A 149 -13.58 0.94 5.49
C PRO A 149 -13.75 1.99 4.38
N VAL A 150 -12.79 2.90 4.29
CA VAL A 150 -12.66 3.77 3.12
C VAL A 150 -12.20 2.94 1.92
N GLU A 151 -12.87 3.11 0.78
CA GLU A 151 -12.48 2.45 -0.45
C GLU A 151 -11.14 3.00 -0.98
N PRO A 152 -10.20 2.14 -1.47
CA PRO A 152 -8.91 2.57 -2.02
C PRO A 152 -9.02 3.60 -3.14
N ARG A 153 -10.07 3.52 -3.97
CA ARG A 153 -10.32 4.50 -5.04
C ARG A 153 -10.64 5.89 -4.48
N CYS A 154 -11.45 5.94 -3.42
CA CYS A 154 -11.79 7.19 -2.74
C CYS A 154 -10.57 7.76 -2.01
N TYR A 155 -9.82 6.91 -1.31
CA TYR A 155 -8.62 7.35 -0.61
C TYR A 155 -7.52 7.85 -1.56
N ARG A 156 -7.38 7.24 -2.75
CA ARG A 156 -6.48 7.73 -3.80
C ARG A 156 -6.78 9.17 -4.20
N LYS A 157 -8.07 9.54 -4.34
CA LYS A 157 -8.47 10.92 -4.61
C LYS A 157 -8.04 11.88 -3.49
N SER A 158 -8.18 11.44 -2.23
CA SER A 158 -7.71 12.23 -1.08
C SER A 158 -6.20 12.42 -1.11
N ILE A 159 -5.42 11.38 -1.43
CA ILE A 159 -3.96 11.47 -1.57
C ILE A 159 -3.57 12.53 -2.61
N TYR A 160 -4.16 12.51 -3.81
CA TYR A 160 -3.88 13.53 -4.82
C TYR A 160 -4.21 14.95 -4.34
N GLY A 161 -5.32 15.11 -3.60
CA GLY A 161 -5.66 16.39 -2.99
C GLY A 161 -4.64 16.85 -1.95
N TYR A 162 -4.10 15.93 -1.16
CA TYR A 162 -3.07 16.23 -0.15
C TYR A 162 -1.73 16.58 -0.79
N LEU A 163 -1.30 15.86 -1.83
CA LEU A 163 -0.09 16.17 -2.58
C LEU A 163 -0.16 17.59 -3.18
N LYS A 164 -1.31 17.96 -3.77
CA LYS A 164 -1.54 19.31 -4.29
C LYS A 164 -1.45 20.38 -3.20
N LYS A 165 -2.10 20.13 -2.04
CA LYS A 165 -2.09 21.08 -0.90
C LYS A 165 -0.71 21.22 -0.26
N ALA A 166 0.09 20.18 -0.25
CA ALA A 166 1.47 20.19 0.25
C ALA A 166 2.47 20.78 -0.77
N SER A 167 2.00 21.19 -1.95
CA SER A 167 2.87 21.73 -3.03
C SER A 167 4.02 20.80 -3.40
N VAL A 168 3.70 19.51 -3.55
CA VAL A 168 4.62 18.48 -4.03
C VAL A 168 4.14 17.91 -5.37
N HIS A 169 5.03 17.25 -6.10
CA HIS A 169 4.65 16.74 -7.40
C HIS A 169 3.55 15.67 -7.30
N GLN A 170 2.69 15.64 -8.32
CA GLN A 170 1.60 14.65 -8.37
C GLN A 170 2.15 13.28 -8.73
N ALA A 171 1.93 12.32 -7.86
CA ALA A 171 2.43 10.97 -8.01
C ALA A 171 1.37 9.91 -7.65
N HIS A 172 1.51 8.72 -8.22
CA HIS A 172 0.64 7.61 -7.89
C HIS A 172 0.88 7.13 -6.44
N PRO A 173 -0.13 6.63 -5.70
CA PRO A 173 0.06 6.13 -4.33
C PRO A 173 1.18 5.10 -4.15
N HIS A 174 1.50 4.31 -5.19
CA HIS A 174 2.66 3.42 -5.14
C HIS A 174 4.00 4.15 -5.03
N THR A 175 4.07 5.41 -5.47
CA THR A 175 5.27 6.24 -5.31
C THR A 175 5.61 6.49 -3.84
N LEU A 176 4.62 6.57 -2.95
CA LEU A 176 4.84 6.67 -1.51
C LEU A 176 5.67 5.48 -0.99
N ARG A 177 5.23 4.28 -1.34
CA ARG A 177 5.92 3.04 -0.98
C ARG A 177 7.28 2.90 -1.69
N HIS A 178 7.38 3.35 -2.94
CA HIS A 178 8.64 3.36 -3.68
C HIS A 178 9.65 4.31 -3.02
N THR A 179 9.21 5.48 -2.59
CA THR A 179 10.03 6.42 -1.81
C THR A 179 10.54 5.77 -0.53
N PHE A 180 9.68 5.08 0.23
CA PHE A 180 10.09 4.32 1.42
C PHE A 180 11.21 3.32 1.08
N ALA A 181 10.99 2.49 0.06
CA ALA A 181 11.98 1.49 -0.36
C ALA A 181 13.33 2.13 -0.75
N THR A 182 13.30 3.22 -1.54
CA THR A 182 14.49 3.96 -1.94
C THR A 182 15.22 4.56 -0.73
N THR A 183 14.47 5.15 0.21
CA THR A 183 15.05 5.73 1.44
C THR A 183 15.71 4.65 2.29
N CYS A 184 15.09 3.48 2.44
CA CYS A 184 15.67 2.36 3.18
C CYS A 184 16.98 1.87 2.51
N LEU A 185 17.01 1.73 1.18
CA LEU A 185 18.23 1.33 0.45
C LEU A 185 19.34 2.38 0.57
N GLN A 186 19.01 3.66 0.51
CA GLN A 186 19.96 4.75 0.74
C GLN A 186 20.52 4.76 2.15
N ALA A 187 19.73 4.30 3.13
CA ALA A 187 20.15 4.09 4.52
C ALA A 187 20.85 2.75 4.75
N HIS A 188 21.25 2.04 3.68
CA HIS A 188 21.93 0.74 3.74
C HIS A 188 21.13 -0.37 4.44
N CYS A 189 19.78 -0.28 4.43
CA CYS A 189 18.94 -1.39 4.87
C CYS A 189 19.17 -2.59 3.95
N ASP A 190 19.37 -3.77 4.53
CA ASP A 190 19.53 -4.99 3.75
C ASP A 190 18.23 -5.39 3.03
N ILE A 191 18.36 -6.06 1.89
CA ILE A 191 17.24 -6.40 1.01
C ILE A 191 16.25 -7.36 1.70
N LYS A 192 16.73 -8.26 2.57
CA LYS A 192 15.88 -9.20 3.29
C LYS A 192 14.95 -8.46 4.26
N THR A 193 15.51 -7.60 5.11
CA THR A 193 14.74 -6.76 6.04
C THR A 193 13.76 -5.85 5.28
N LEU A 194 14.20 -5.22 4.19
CA LEU A 194 13.30 -4.40 3.37
C LEU A 194 12.15 -5.22 2.77
N SER A 195 12.42 -6.44 2.30
CA SER A 195 11.42 -7.35 1.75
C SER A 195 10.39 -7.76 2.81
N GLU A 196 10.83 -8.05 4.03
CA GLU A 196 9.96 -8.37 5.17
C GLU A 196 9.07 -7.17 5.54
N LEU A 197 9.63 -5.98 5.69
CA LEU A 197 8.89 -4.75 5.97
C LEU A 197 7.83 -4.46 4.89
N LEU A 198 8.18 -4.70 3.63
CA LEU A 198 7.28 -4.52 2.52
C LEU A 198 6.28 -5.67 2.33
N GLY A 199 6.45 -6.81 3.01
CA GLY A 199 5.62 -8.00 2.81
C GLY A 199 5.74 -8.53 1.38
N LEU A 200 6.98 -8.64 0.88
CA LEU A 200 7.33 -9.23 -0.40
C LEU A 200 7.85 -10.65 -0.18
N SER A 201 7.58 -11.56 -1.10
CA SER A 201 8.22 -12.88 -1.10
C SER A 201 9.59 -12.77 -1.77
N LEU A 202 10.64 -13.29 -1.13
CA LEU A 202 12.01 -13.29 -1.66
C LEU A 202 12.17 -14.08 -2.97
N ILE A 203 11.17 -14.90 -3.34
CA ILE A 203 11.19 -15.72 -4.56
C ILE A 203 11.26 -14.88 -5.85
N HIS A 204 11.02 -13.58 -5.79
CA HIS A 204 11.01 -12.68 -6.95
C HIS A 204 12.22 -11.74 -7.04
N ILE A 205 13.25 -11.94 -6.22
CA ILE A 205 14.44 -11.04 -6.18
C ILE A 205 15.65 -11.67 -6.90
N SER A 206 15.52 -12.89 -7.40
CA SER A 206 16.61 -13.66 -8.05
C SER A 206 16.56 -13.63 -9.59
N GLU A 207 16.07 -12.56 -10.23
CA GLU A 207 16.24 -12.30 -11.66
C GLU A 207 16.68 -10.87 -11.93
#